data_173e315c6f896685b43b41a995574ecb
#
_entry.id   173e315c6f896685b43b41a995574ecb
#
_cell.length_a   1.000
_cell.length_b   1.000
_cell.length_c   1.000
_cell.angle_alpha   90.00
_cell.angle_beta   90.00
_cell.angle_gamma   90.00
#
_symmetry.space_group_name_H-M   'P 1'
#
loop_
_entity.id
_entity.type
_entity.pdbx_description
1 polymer ?
#
loop_
_entity_poly.entity_id
_entity_poly.type
_entity_poly.pdbx_seq_one_letter_code
_entity_poly.pdbx_strand_id
1 'polypeptide(L)'
;MDGETFREAVAATKATELERLGSNKLLIALTDATLEPAAVLRAAADSEHAAHTTFAGWADDETDDDARELFAWLADRERDHRERVCDSLAAMDVEHDPVDGGTMHEYLRAREDAVERVAAGAVGRGLVSDRTHLQIVSFFVNEGDERRADLFRELRAETAEEAERGLALLSDLCGSDDDWERARMVAEYVVQIAYDDYADALAGMGIDVKPVC
;
A
#
# COMPACT_ATOMS: atom_id res chain seq x y z
N MET A 1 -10.00 -21.12 8.03
CA MET A 1 -8.74 -20.61 7.43
C MET A 1 -8.04 -19.81 8.52
N ASP A 2 -6.73 -19.63 8.48
CA ASP A 2 -6.03 -18.66 9.34
C ASP A 2 -5.44 -17.51 8.50
N GLY A 3 -4.94 -16.47 9.16
CA GLY A 3 -4.46 -15.26 8.48
C GLY A 3 -3.28 -15.50 7.54
N GLU A 4 -2.34 -16.41 7.89
CA GLU A 4 -1.19 -16.72 7.04
C GLU A 4 -1.63 -17.42 5.76
N THR A 5 -2.47 -18.46 5.89
CA THR A 5 -3.07 -19.17 4.74
C THR A 5 -3.88 -18.22 3.86
N PHE A 6 -4.59 -17.26 4.47
CA PHE A 6 -5.34 -16.23 3.74
C PHE A 6 -4.41 -15.35 2.89
N ARG A 7 -3.36 -14.78 3.50
CA ARG A 7 -2.38 -13.95 2.79
C ARG A 7 -1.72 -14.70 1.63
N GLU A 8 -1.32 -15.96 1.86
CA GLU A 8 -0.73 -16.81 0.82
C GLU A 8 -1.72 -17.06 -0.33
N ALA A 9 -3.00 -17.30 -0.03
CA ALA A 9 -4.03 -17.53 -1.04
C ALA A 9 -4.26 -16.28 -1.92
N VAL A 10 -4.36 -15.08 -1.30
CA VAL A 10 -4.48 -13.81 -2.01
C VAL A 10 -3.24 -13.58 -2.90
N ALA A 11 -2.03 -13.74 -2.34
CA ALA A 11 -0.79 -13.55 -3.07
C ALA A 11 -0.63 -14.55 -4.24
N ALA A 12 -1.06 -15.80 -4.08
CA ALA A 12 -1.03 -16.81 -5.13
C ALA A 12 -2.03 -16.49 -6.26
N THR A 13 -3.25 -16.08 -5.91
CA THR A 13 -4.27 -15.68 -6.90
C THR A 13 -3.82 -14.46 -7.72
N LYS A 14 -3.16 -13.49 -7.07
CA LYS A 14 -2.69 -12.24 -7.66
C LYS A 14 -1.19 -12.23 -7.98
N ALA A 15 -0.60 -13.42 -8.19
CA ALA A 15 0.85 -13.54 -8.40
C ALA A 15 1.34 -12.76 -9.62
N THR A 16 0.58 -12.74 -10.72
CA THR A 16 0.96 -12.01 -11.94
C THR A 16 0.93 -10.49 -11.71
N GLU A 17 -0.14 -9.97 -11.11
CA GLU A 17 -0.31 -8.57 -10.80
C GLU A 17 0.79 -8.08 -9.84
N LEU A 18 1.03 -8.83 -8.76
CA LEU A 18 2.07 -8.54 -7.78
C LEU A 18 3.49 -8.62 -8.37
N GLU A 19 3.75 -9.57 -9.30
CA GLU A 19 5.02 -9.63 -10.02
C GLU A 19 5.23 -8.38 -10.88
N ARG A 20 4.18 -7.91 -11.56
CA ARG A 20 4.23 -6.69 -12.39
C ARG A 20 4.43 -5.43 -11.55
N LEU A 21 3.67 -5.29 -10.46
CA LEU A 21 3.84 -4.21 -9.48
C LEU A 21 5.23 -4.27 -8.82
N GLY A 22 5.84 -5.45 -8.68
CA GLY A 22 7.22 -5.62 -8.22
C GLY A 22 8.30 -5.30 -9.25
N SER A 23 7.96 -4.81 -10.44
CA SER A 23 8.94 -4.48 -11.48
C SER A 23 9.43 -3.02 -11.38
N ASN A 24 10.58 -2.73 -12.00
CA ASN A 24 11.13 -1.37 -12.07
C ASN A 24 10.23 -0.38 -12.84
N LYS A 25 9.23 -0.85 -13.56
CA LYS A 25 8.23 -0.02 -14.25
C LYS A 25 7.23 0.62 -13.29
N LEU A 26 7.11 0.11 -12.05
CA LEU A 26 6.20 0.69 -11.07
C LEU A 26 6.52 2.17 -10.81
N LEU A 27 7.78 2.50 -10.57
CA LEU A 27 8.17 3.89 -10.34
C LEU A 27 7.98 4.76 -11.58
N ILE A 28 8.16 4.21 -12.78
CA ILE A 28 7.82 4.92 -14.03
C ILE A 28 6.35 5.31 -14.05
N ALA A 29 5.47 4.36 -13.70
CA ALA A 29 4.03 4.61 -13.64
C ALA A 29 3.65 5.64 -12.56
N LEU A 30 4.22 5.52 -11.36
CA LEU A 30 3.91 6.38 -10.21
C LEU A 30 4.45 7.82 -10.35
N THR A 31 5.48 8.04 -11.17
CA THR A 31 6.14 9.35 -11.32
C THR A 31 5.97 9.98 -12.69
N ASP A 32 5.06 9.44 -13.50
CA ASP A 32 4.88 9.85 -14.90
C ASP A 32 6.23 9.94 -15.65
N ALA A 33 7.02 8.87 -15.53
CA ALA A 33 8.37 8.70 -16.08
C ALA A 33 9.43 9.72 -15.56
N THR A 34 9.12 10.47 -14.51
CA THR A 34 10.08 11.39 -13.88
C THR A 34 10.85 10.66 -12.77
N LEU A 35 11.87 9.87 -13.16
CA LEU A 35 12.68 9.09 -12.22
C LEU A 35 13.73 9.96 -11.52
N GLU A 36 13.27 10.90 -10.70
CA GLU A 36 14.09 11.80 -9.88
C GLU A 36 13.76 11.58 -8.40
N PRO A 37 14.74 11.70 -7.47
CA PRO A 37 14.52 11.50 -6.04
C PRO A 37 13.31 12.25 -5.47
N ALA A 38 13.12 13.51 -5.86
CA ALA A 38 11.99 14.30 -5.40
C ALA A 38 10.64 13.78 -5.91
N ALA A 39 10.56 13.30 -7.15
CA ALA A 39 9.33 12.74 -7.71
C ALA A 39 8.94 11.43 -7.02
N VAL A 40 9.93 10.55 -6.76
CA VAL A 40 9.71 9.28 -6.05
C VAL A 40 9.25 9.54 -4.61
N LEU A 41 9.86 10.51 -3.91
CA LEU A 41 9.45 10.87 -2.54
C LEU A 41 8.06 11.51 -2.50
N ARG A 42 7.66 12.33 -3.49
CA ARG A 42 6.30 12.88 -3.56
C ARG A 42 5.27 11.77 -3.72
N ALA A 43 5.50 10.85 -4.66
CA ALA A 43 4.60 9.71 -4.85
C ALA A 43 4.47 8.85 -3.58
N ALA A 44 5.56 8.67 -2.83
CA ALA A 44 5.52 7.99 -1.55
C ALA A 44 4.72 8.80 -0.50
N ALA A 45 4.98 10.11 -0.35
CA ALA A 45 4.27 10.97 0.60
C ALA A 45 2.76 11.00 0.33
N ASP A 46 2.34 11.02 -0.93
CA ASP A 46 0.93 10.95 -1.33
C ASP A 46 0.30 9.60 -0.93
N SER A 47 1.02 8.49 -1.12
CA SER A 47 0.56 7.15 -0.72
C SER A 47 0.36 7.04 0.79
N GLU A 48 1.33 7.49 1.60
CA GLU A 48 1.24 7.44 3.06
C GLU A 48 0.15 8.39 3.58
N HIS A 49 -0.01 9.56 2.96
CA HIS A 49 -1.08 10.49 3.30
C HIS A 49 -2.46 9.89 3.03
N ALA A 50 -2.67 9.28 1.88
CA ALA A 50 -3.92 8.65 1.52
C ALA A 50 -4.26 7.46 2.43
N ALA A 51 -3.25 6.69 2.85
CA ALA A 51 -3.41 5.60 3.82
C ALA A 51 -3.80 6.14 5.19
N HIS A 52 -3.08 7.15 5.70
CA HIS A 52 -3.43 7.83 6.95
C HIS A 52 -4.89 8.33 6.93
N THR A 53 -5.30 9.05 5.89
CA THR A 53 -6.66 9.60 5.76
C THR A 53 -7.70 8.48 5.75
N THR A 54 -7.42 7.37 5.08
CA THR A 54 -8.32 6.21 5.00
C THR A 54 -8.50 5.56 6.37
N PHE A 55 -7.39 5.24 7.06
CA PHE A 55 -7.44 4.59 8.36
C PHE A 55 -7.99 5.49 9.47
N ALA A 56 -7.68 6.80 9.45
CA ALA A 56 -8.25 7.75 10.38
C ALA A 56 -9.78 7.85 10.23
N GLY A 57 -10.29 7.92 8.99
CA GLY A 57 -11.72 7.91 8.72
C GLY A 57 -12.39 6.63 9.20
N TRP A 58 -11.76 5.46 9.02
CA TRP A 58 -12.29 4.20 9.54
C TRP A 58 -12.26 4.13 11.07
N ALA A 59 -11.21 4.64 11.72
CA ALA A 59 -11.15 4.69 13.17
C ALA A 59 -12.26 5.55 13.78
N ASP A 60 -12.69 6.61 13.06
CA ASP A 60 -13.74 7.52 13.52
C ASP A 60 -15.15 6.90 13.43
N ASP A 61 -15.41 6.03 12.45
CA ASP A 61 -16.76 5.50 12.19
C ASP A 61 -16.92 4.00 12.43
N GLU A 62 -15.85 3.28 12.80
CA GLU A 62 -15.91 1.84 13.08
C GLU A 62 -16.63 1.52 14.38
N THR A 63 -17.50 0.52 14.34
CA THR A 63 -18.31 0.09 15.48
C THR A 63 -17.71 -1.10 16.24
N ASP A 64 -16.89 -1.91 15.59
CA ASP A 64 -16.13 -2.98 16.24
C ASP A 64 -14.94 -2.38 16.99
N ASP A 65 -14.84 -2.66 18.29
CA ASP A 65 -13.84 -2.03 19.17
C ASP A 65 -12.40 -2.42 18.79
N ASP A 66 -12.17 -3.67 18.42
CA ASP A 66 -10.83 -4.18 18.08
C ASP A 66 -10.40 -3.68 16.70
N ALA A 67 -11.32 -3.63 15.74
CA ALA A 67 -11.06 -3.06 14.42
C ALA A 67 -10.80 -1.54 14.51
N ARG A 68 -11.56 -0.81 15.33
CA ARG A 68 -11.34 0.61 15.57
C ARG A 68 -9.95 0.89 16.17
N GLU A 69 -9.52 0.08 17.15
CA GLU A 69 -8.18 0.19 17.74
C GLU A 69 -7.09 -0.07 16.71
N LEU A 70 -7.26 -1.10 15.87
CA LEU A 70 -6.33 -1.37 14.76
C LEU A 70 -6.24 -0.20 13.79
N PHE A 71 -7.39 0.36 13.35
CA PHE A 71 -7.39 1.47 12.38
C PHE A 71 -6.77 2.74 12.97
N ALA A 72 -7.02 3.05 14.25
CA ALA A 72 -6.36 4.17 14.92
C ALA A 72 -4.83 3.99 14.97
N TRP A 73 -4.37 2.79 15.29
CA TRP A 73 -2.95 2.47 15.31
C TRP A 73 -2.32 2.55 13.91
N LEU A 74 -3.02 2.03 12.87
CA LEU A 74 -2.57 2.14 11.47
C LEU A 74 -2.50 3.61 11.03
N ALA A 75 -3.51 4.42 11.37
CA ALA A 75 -3.51 5.84 11.04
C ALA A 75 -2.31 6.58 11.66
N ASP A 76 -1.97 6.27 12.92
CA ASP A 76 -0.81 6.86 13.58
C ASP A 76 0.51 6.45 12.91
N ARG A 77 0.64 5.19 12.48
CA ARG A 77 1.81 4.69 11.75
C ARG A 77 1.97 5.38 10.40
N GLU A 78 0.90 5.44 9.61
CA GLU A 78 0.93 6.07 8.28
C GLU A 78 1.19 7.58 8.35
N ARG A 79 0.75 8.24 9.45
CA ARG A 79 1.13 9.62 9.73
C ARG A 79 2.65 9.75 9.96
N ASP A 80 3.24 8.88 10.78
CA ASP A 80 4.69 8.85 11.01
C ASP A 80 5.47 8.57 9.72
N HIS A 81 5.03 7.59 8.92
CA HIS A 81 5.62 7.29 7.62
C HIS A 81 5.62 8.53 6.71
N ARG A 82 4.46 9.19 6.58
CA ARG A 82 4.34 10.44 5.80
C ARG A 82 5.28 11.52 6.30
N GLU A 83 5.35 11.75 7.62
CA GLU A 83 6.22 12.78 8.21
C GLU A 83 7.68 12.50 7.88
N ARG A 84 8.16 11.26 8.02
CA ARG A 84 9.54 10.86 7.70
C ARG A 84 9.86 11.03 6.20
N VAL A 85 8.91 10.75 5.32
CA VAL A 85 9.07 10.98 3.87
C VAL A 85 9.08 12.47 3.55
N CYS A 86 8.19 13.27 4.15
CA CYS A 86 8.17 14.73 4.00
C CYS A 86 9.45 15.39 4.52
N ASP A 87 9.99 14.92 5.65
CA ASP A 87 11.29 15.38 6.17
C ASP A 87 12.42 15.10 5.16
N SER A 88 12.33 13.98 4.44
CA SER A 88 13.30 13.64 3.39
C SER A 88 13.19 14.57 2.18
N LEU A 89 11.99 15.05 1.82
CA LEU A 89 11.74 16.10 0.81
C LEU A 89 12.27 17.46 1.27
N ALA A 90 11.95 17.85 2.51
CA ALA A 90 12.39 19.10 3.10
C ALA A 90 13.93 19.21 3.16
N ALA A 91 14.63 18.09 3.40
CA ALA A 91 16.10 18.03 3.36
C ALA A 91 16.68 18.27 1.95
N MET A 92 15.86 18.30 0.92
CA MET A 92 16.20 18.65 -0.48
C MET A 92 15.71 20.04 -0.86
N ASP A 93 15.23 20.84 0.08
CA ASP A 93 14.55 22.13 -0.15
C ASP A 93 13.30 21.99 -1.08
N VAL A 94 12.60 20.84 -0.98
CA VAL A 94 11.38 20.54 -1.74
C VAL A 94 10.19 20.58 -0.80
N GLU A 95 9.29 21.54 -1.03
CA GLU A 95 7.97 21.57 -0.39
C GLU A 95 7.00 20.67 -1.16
N HIS A 96 6.17 19.92 -0.44
CA HIS A 96 5.11 19.09 -0.99
C HIS A 96 3.92 19.06 -0.03
N ASP A 97 2.74 19.32 -0.58
CA ASP A 97 1.47 19.17 0.10
C ASP A 97 0.81 17.91 -0.48
N PRO A 98 0.83 16.78 0.28
CA PRO A 98 0.35 15.51 -0.23
C PRO A 98 -1.13 15.56 -0.60
N VAL A 99 -1.47 14.85 -1.67
CA VAL A 99 -2.85 14.74 -2.16
C VAL A 99 -3.48 13.40 -1.74
N ASP A 100 -4.80 13.39 -1.67
CA ASP A 100 -5.53 12.15 -1.46
C ASP A 100 -5.27 11.17 -2.61
N GLY A 101 -5.04 9.90 -2.25
CA GLY A 101 -4.76 8.85 -3.22
C GLY A 101 -5.92 8.58 -4.18
N GLY A 102 -5.57 7.95 -5.32
CA GLY A 102 -6.51 7.65 -6.41
C GLY A 102 -7.47 6.49 -6.13
N THR A 103 -7.82 5.79 -7.19
CA THR A 103 -8.88 4.76 -7.29
C THR A 103 -8.82 3.70 -6.19
N MET A 104 -7.63 3.24 -5.82
CA MET A 104 -7.47 2.26 -4.74
C MET A 104 -7.98 2.81 -3.40
N HIS A 105 -7.60 4.02 -3.01
CA HIS A 105 -8.04 4.63 -1.76
C HIS A 105 -9.51 5.05 -1.77
N GLU A 106 -10.06 5.41 -2.93
CA GLU A 106 -11.51 5.61 -3.09
C GLU A 106 -12.27 4.30 -2.82
N TYR A 107 -11.78 3.19 -3.37
CA TYR A 107 -12.36 1.87 -3.12
C TYR A 107 -12.28 1.48 -1.63
N LEU A 108 -11.12 1.68 -0.99
CA LEU A 108 -10.93 1.40 0.44
C LEU A 108 -11.95 2.19 1.28
N ARG A 109 -12.04 3.50 1.10
CA ARG A 109 -12.94 4.37 1.86
C ARG A 109 -14.43 4.04 1.69
N ALA A 110 -14.78 3.35 0.60
CA ALA A 110 -16.15 2.87 0.36
C ALA A 110 -16.49 1.57 1.10
N ARG A 111 -15.59 0.97 1.87
CA ARG A 111 -15.87 -0.22 2.69
C ARG A 111 -16.50 0.17 4.02
N GLU A 112 -17.51 -0.59 4.42
CA GLU A 112 -18.29 -0.32 5.65
C GLU A 112 -18.14 -1.46 6.68
N ASP A 113 -17.87 -2.68 6.23
CA ASP A 113 -17.77 -3.89 7.05
C ASP A 113 -16.33 -4.08 7.59
N ALA A 114 -16.19 -4.39 8.89
CA ALA A 114 -14.88 -4.52 9.54
C ALA A 114 -13.98 -5.58 8.87
N VAL A 115 -14.53 -6.74 8.49
CA VAL A 115 -13.79 -7.80 7.79
C VAL A 115 -13.26 -7.29 6.45
N GLU A 116 -14.13 -6.58 5.68
CA GLU A 116 -13.72 -6.02 4.40
C GLU A 116 -12.65 -4.93 4.56
N ARG A 117 -12.79 -4.02 5.54
CA ARG A 117 -11.82 -2.96 5.84
C ARG A 117 -10.46 -3.52 6.21
N VAL A 118 -10.42 -4.50 7.13
CA VAL A 118 -9.16 -5.13 7.56
C VAL A 118 -8.51 -5.89 6.42
N ALA A 119 -9.27 -6.71 5.68
CA ALA A 119 -8.75 -7.48 4.55
C ALA A 119 -8.23 -6.59 3.42
N ALA A 120 -8.98 -5.55 3.06
CA ALA A 120 -8.60 -4.62 1.99
C ALA A 120 -7.43 -3.71 2.40
N GLY A 121 -7.52 -3.08 3.59
CA GLY A 121 -6.57 -2.05 4.03
C GLY A 121 -5.26 -2.64 4.56
N ALA A 122 -5.31 -3.58 5.49
CA ALA A 122 -4.09 -4.12 6.09
C ALA A 122 -3.43 -5.18 5.18
N VAL A 123 -4.22 -6.04 4.49
CA VAL A 123 -3.64 -7.13 3.70
C VAL A 123 -3.52 -6.77 2.23
N GLY A 124 -4.60 -6.40 1.54
CA GLY A 124 -4.58 -6.09 0.11
C GLY A 124 -3.65 -4.91 -0.20
N ARG A 125 -3.84 -3.78 0.49
CA ARG A 125 -2.96 -2.60 0.38
C ARG A 125 -1.53 -2.93 0.85
N GLY A 126 -1.37 -3.67 1.94
CA GLY A 126 -0.06 -4.08 2.46
C GLY A 126 0.78 -4.84 1.43
N LEU A 127 0.17 -5.74 0.64
CA LEU A 127 0.84 -6.45 -0.45
C LEU A 127 1.30 -5.51 -1.57
N VAL A 128 0.51 -4.48 -1.89
CA VAL A 128 0.88 -3.45 -2.89
C VAL A 128 2.00 -2.56 -2.34
N SER A 129 1.87 -2.07 -1.11
CA SER A 129 2.87 -1.20 -0.46
C SER A 129 4.22 -1.89 -0.31
N ASP A 130 4.26 -3.20 0.01
CA ASP A 130 5.50 -3.97 0.04
C ASP A 130 6.24 -3.91 -1.31
N ARG A 131 5.52 -4.00 -2.43
CA ARG A 131 6.11 -3.89 -3.77
C ARG A 131 6.61 -2.48 -4.07
N THR A 132 5.84 -1.48 -3.67
CA THR A 132 6.20 -0.06 -3.85
C THR A 132 7.47 0.28 -3.07
N HIS A 133 7.50 -0.03 -1.77
CA HIS A 133 8.67 0.22 -0.94
C HIS A 133 9.92 -0.51 -1.46
N LEU A 134 9.79 -1.77 -1.91
CA LEU A 134 10.91 -2.51 -2.50
C LEU A 134 11.48 -1.80 -3.73
N GLN A 135 10.62 -1.25 -4.61
CA GLN A 135 11.08 -0.52 -5.79
C GLN A 135 11.73 0.82 -5.41
N ILE A 136 11.21 1.51 -4.40
CA ILE A 136 11.82 2.75 -3.89
C ILE A 136 13.19 2.47 -3.24
N VAL A 137 13.32 1.40 -2.46
CA VAL A 137 14.63 0.94 -1.93
C VAL A 137 15.60 0.70 -3.08
N SER A 138 15.19 -0.05 -4.11
CA SER A 138 16.02 -0.36 -5.27
C SER A 138 16.45 0.91 -6.02
N PHE A 139 15.54 1.88 -6.16
CA PHE A 139 15.84 3.17 -6.78
C PHE A 139 16.92 3.92 -5.99
N PHE A 140 16.77 4.12 -4.68
CA PHE A 140 17.73 4.87 -3.89
C PHE A 140 19.10 4.15 -3.75
N VAL A 141 19.11 2.81 -3.74
CA VAL A 141 20.36 2.04 -3.83
C VAL A 141 21.10 2.33 -5.14
N ASN A 142 20.37 2.38 -6.27
CA ASN A 142 20.97 2.69 -7.58
C ASN A 142 21.45 4.14 -7.68
N GLU A 143 20.79 5.08 -6.98
CA GLU A 143 21.23 6.47 -6.86
C GLU A 143 22.41 6.65 -5.88
N GLY A 144 22.79 5.61 -5.14
CA GLY A 144 23.84 5.68 -4.11
C GLY A 144 23.40 6.43 -2.84
N ASP A 145 22.10 6.59 -2.63
CA ASP A 145 21.51 7.26 -1.46
C ASP A 145 21.08 6.23 -0.40
N GLU A 146 22.08 5.72 0.33
CA GLU A 146 21.85 4.71 1.37
C GLU A 146 20.91 5.22 2.49
N ARG A 147 20.96 6.51 2.82
CA ARG A 147 20.09 7.07 3.86
C ARG A 147 18.61 6.93 3.51
N ARG A 148 18.23 7.25 2.26
CA ARG A 148 16.85 7.11 1.80
C ARG A 148 16.49 5.64 1.55
N ALA A 149 17.43 4.83 1.08
CA ALA A 149 17.23 3.39 0.96
C ALA A 149 16.93 2.76 2.33
N ASP A 150 17.66 3.14 3.39
CA ASP A 150 17.41 2.66 4.76
C ASP A 150 16.07 3.11 5.30
N LEU A 151 15.67 4.37 5.08
CA LEU A 151 14.33 4.85 5.42
C LEU A 151 13.25 3.90 4.86
N PHE A 152 13.28 3.61 3.57
CA PHE A 152 12.25 2.76 2.96
C PHE A 152 12.38 1.27 3.31
N ARG A 153 13.55 0.78 3.73
CA ARG A 153 13.69 -0.55 4.34
C ARG A 153 12.96 -0.62 5.68
N GLU A 154 13.04 0.44 6.50
CA GLU A 154 12.32 0.55 7.76
C GLU A 154 10.81 0.63 7.53
N LEU A 155 10.33 1.55 6.66
CA LEU A 155 8.89 1.67 6.33
C LEU A 155 8.33 0.33 5.83
N ARG A 156 9.07 -0.37 4.96
CA ARG A 156 8.67 -1.69 4.47
C ARG A 156 8.53 -2.73 5.59
N ALA A 157 9.46 -2.74 6.56
CA ALA A 157 9.40 -3.66 7.70
C ALA A 157 8.21 -3.33 8.61
N GLU A 158 7.92 -2.05 8.80
CA GLU A 158 6.79 -1.56 9.58
C GLU A 158 5.46 -1.89 8.89
N THR A 159 5.35 -1.75 7.57
CA THR A 159 4.17 -2.19 6.79
C THR A 159 3.95 -3.70 6.87
N ALA A 160 5.00 -4.50 6.96
CA ALA A 160 4.85 -5.93 7.20
C ALA A 160 4.26 -6.22 8.59
N GLU A 161 4.67 -5.48 9.65
CA GLU A 161 4.06 -5.57 10.99
C GLU A 161 2.57 -5.19 10.97
N GLU A 162 2.21 -4.15 10.22
CA GLU A 162 0.82 -3.73 10.03
C GLU A 162 -0.04 -4.85 9.43
N ALA A 163 0.47 -5.50 8.38
CA ALA A 163 -0.21 -6.62 7.76
C ALA A 163 -0.36 -7.81 8.73
N GLU A 164 0.65 -8.13 9.54
CA GLU A 164 0.57 -9.20 10.54
C GLU A 164 -0.50 -8.92 11.61
N ARG A 165 -0.60 -7.68 12.09
CA ARG A 165 -1.67 -7.29 13.03
C ARG A 165 -3.05 -7.37 12.38
N GLY A 166 -3.17 -6.92 11.13
CA GLY A 166 -4.41 -7.08 10.37
C GLY A 166 -4.82 -8.53 10.20
N LEU A 167 -3.87 -9.42 9.88
CA LEU A 167 -4.12 -10.88 9.74
C LEU A 167 -4.54 -11.52 11.05
N ALA A 168 -3.95 -11.10 12.18
CA ALA A 168 -4.34 -11.60 13.50
C ALA A 168 -5.81 -11.21 13.79
N LEU A 169 -6.17 -9.94 13.64
CA LEU A 169 -7.54 -9.48 13.84
C LEU A 169 -8.51 -10.13 12.86
N LEU A 170 -8.13 -10.26 11.58
CA LEU A 170 -8.99 -10.91 10.58
C LEU A 170 -9.33 -12.36 10.98
N SER A 171 -8.38 -13.07 11.62
CA SER A 171 -8.61 -14.43 12.13
C SER A 171 -9.63 -14.47 13.27
N ASP A 172 -9.74 -13.40 14.05
CA ASP A 172 -10.72 -13.28 15.13
C ASP A 172 -12.10 -12.83 14.60
N LEU A 173 -12.13 -11.98 13.58
CA LEU A 173 -13.36 -11.46 12.97
C LEU A 173 -14.05 -12.49 12.06
N CYS A 174 -13.30 -13.32 11.33
CA CYS A 174 -13.87 -14.29 10.39
C CYS A 174 -14.37 -15.54 11.11
N GLY A 175 -15.68 -15.58 11.38
CA GLY A 175 -16.36 -16.70 12.02
C GLY A 175 -16.85 -17.79 11.08
N SER A 176 -16.87 -17.57 9.76
CA SER A 176 -17.41 -18.48 8.76
C SER A 176 -16.58 -18.51 7.47
N ASP A 177 -16.81 -19.51 6.62
CA ASP A 177 -16.20 -19.57 5.29
C ASP A 177 -16.63 -18.41 4.40
N ASP A 178 -17.86 -17.92 4.55
CA ASP A 178 -18.39 -16.77 3.82
C ASP A 178 -17.65 -15.47 4.19
N ASP A 179 -17.23 -15.30 5.46
CA ASP A 179 -16.44 -14.16 5.90
C ASP A 179 -15.06 -14.16 5.23
N TRP A 180 -14.41 -15.32 5.21
CA TRP A 180 -13.12 -15.50 4.54
C TRP A 180 -13.21 -15.27 3.01
N GLU A 181 -14.33 -15.69 2.38
CA GLU A 181 -14.54 -15.45 0.94
C GLU A 181 -14.71 -13.96 0.64
N ARG A 182 -15.51 -13.23 1.46
CA ARG A 182 -15.66 -11.77 1.36
C ARG A 182 -14.32 -11.06 1.56
N ALA A 183 -13.58 -11.41 2.62
CA ALA A 183 -12.24 -10.89 2.89
C ALA A 183 -11.31 -11.06 1.69
N ARG A 184 -11.30 -12.27 1.10
CA ARG A 184 -10.47 -12.59 -0.06
C ARG A 184 -10.83 -11.76 -1.28
N MET A 185 -12.12 -11.65 -1.59
CA MET A 185 -12.59 -10.85 -2.73
C MET A 185 -12.11 -9.41 -2.65
N VAL A 186 -12.24 -8.75 -1.49
CA VAL A 186 -11.86 -7.34 -1.36
C VAL A 186 -10.35 -7.16 -1.39
N ALA A 187 -9.58 -8.05 -0.76
CA ALA A 187 -8.11 -7.98 -0.78
C ALA A 187 -7.55 -8.21 -2.19
N GLU A 188 -8.07 -9.22 -2.91
CA GLU A 188 -7.70 -9.49 -4.31
C GLU A 188 -8.08 -8.32 -5.23
N TYR A 189 -9.22 -7.66 -4.97
CA TYR A 189 -9.67 -6.53 -5.78
C TYR A 189 -8.82 -5.28 -5.55
N VAL A 190 -8.32 -5.03 -4.33
CA VAL A 190 -7.35 -3.96 -4.06
C VAL A 190 -6.07 -4.14 -4.90
N VAL A 191 -5.54 -5.36 -4.93
CA VAL A 191 -4.36 -5.65 -5.77
C VAL A 191 -4.68 -5.45 -7.26
N GLN A 192 -5.91 -5.83 -7.68
CA GLN A 192 -6.36 -5.62 -9.06
C GLN A 192 -6.41 -4.14 -9.43
N ILE A 193 -7.03 -3.29 -8.58
CA ILE A 193 -7.11 -1.84 -8.83
C ILE A 193 -5.70 -1.25 -8.96
N ALA A 194 -4.80 -1.56 -8.03
CA ALA A 194 -3.43 -1.06 -8.09
C ALA A 194 -2.70 -1.49 -9.38
N TYR A 195 -2.96 -2.72 -9.85
CA TYR A 195 -2.42 -3.18 -11.12
C TYR A 195 -3.05 -2.49 -12.32
N ASP A 196 -4.36 -2.26 -12.32
CA ASP A 196 -5.06 -1.58 -13.41
C ASP A 196 -4.58 -0.12 -13.52
N ASP A 197 -4.48 0.62 -12.40
CA ASP A 197 -3.91 1.98 -12.37
C ASP A 197 -2.47 2.01 -12.92
N TYR A 198 -1.63 1.04 -12.51
CA TYR A 198 -0.28 0.87 -13.03
C TYR A 198 -0.26 0.59 -14.54
N ALA A 199 -1.12 -0.30 -15.02
CA ALA A 199 -1.19 -0.68 -16.42
C ALA A 199 -1.67 0.48 -17.30
N ASP A 200 -2.68 1.23 -16.84
CA ASP A 200 -3.24 2.38 -17.53
C ASP A 200 -2.22 3.52 -17.61
N ALA A 201 -1.48 3.80 -16.52
CA ALA A 201 -0.41 4.79 -16.52
C ALA A 201 0.67 4.47 -17.55
N LEU A 202 1.15 3.21 -17.59
CA LEU A 202 2.14 2.79 -18.59
C LEU A 202 1.58 2.85 -20.01
N ALA A 203 0.34 2.39 -20.23
CA ALA A 203 -0.31 2.44 -21.55
C ALA A 203 -0.45 3.88 -22.05
N GLY A 204 -0.80 4.82 -21.16
CA GLY A 204 -0.85 6.26 -21.47
C GLY A 204 0.49 6.82 -21.96
N MET A 205 1.60 6.25 -21.51
CA MET A 205 2.97 6.59 -21.92
C MET A 205 3.46 5.73 -23.11
N GLY A 206 2.65 4.80 -23.62
CA GLY A 206 3.05 3.89 -24.70
C GLY A 206 4.03 2.79 -24.27
N ILE A 207 4.09 2.47 -22.98
CA ILE A 207 4.99 1.45 -22.40
C ILE A 207 4.20 0.14 -22.19
N ASP A 208 4.75 -0.98 -22.66
CA ASP A 208 4.16 -2.30 -22.43
C ASP A 208 4.32 -2.71 -20.94
N VAL A 209 3.24 -3.18 -20.32
CA VAL A 209 3.25 -3.70 -18.93
C VAL A 209 4.05 -5.01 -18.78
N LYS A 210 4.31 -5.75 -19.87
CA LYS A 210 5.11 -6.97 -19.80
C LYS A 210 6.56 -6.66 -19.42
N PRO A 211 7.24 -7.54 -18.62
CA PRO A 211 8.65 -7.35 -18.38
C PRO A 211 9.41 -7.42 -19.69
N VAL A 212 10.47 -6.62 -19.77
CA VAL A 212 11.50 -6.81 -20.79
C VAL A 212 12.22 -8.10 -20.42
N CYS A 213 12.08 -9.14 -21.24
CA CYS A 213 12.81 -10.40 -21.11
C CYS A 213 14.31 -10.17 -21.30
#